data_bedd8dbe83871d426693b74fa752c2ed
#
_entry.id   bedd8dbe83871d426693b74fa752c2ed
#
_cell.length_a   1.000
_cell.length_b   1.000
_cell.length_c   1.000
_cell.angle_alpha   90.00
_cell.angle_beta   90.00
_cell.angle_gamma   90.00
#
_symmetry.space_group_name_H-M   'P 1'
#
loop_
_entity.id
_entity.type
_entity.pdbx_description
1 polymer ?
#
loop_
_entity_poly.entity_id
_entity_poly.type
_entity_poly.pdbx_seq_one_letter_code
_entity_poly.pdbx_strand_id
1 'polypeptide(L)'
;AAINRNLNVIVDATNLNQKTIDKLTKLATELKVDIEFKKFVISFNEAYWRDTKRTRKVGLAVLRRFFNTYFPDMSQEIVNQEKESPAKERFILKQDETLPHAIICDIDGTLSLMNGRGPFEYHRVNEDLPNNPVIDLVNSLSKMYQIIIVTGREDTEVCRKETLKWLNRYLTCSDFLFYMRKEKDYRKDAIVKTEIYNEHIKDKYCVAAVFDDRDQVVNDCWRKLGLLCNQVWKGDF
;
A
#
# COMPACT_ATOMS: atom_id res chain seq x y z
N ALA A 1 -1.72 44.55 -1.92
CA ALA A 1 -2.07 44.53 -3.36
C ALA A 1 -3.49 43.99 -3.60
N ALA A 2 -3.86 42.81 -3.05
CA ALA A 2 -5.19 42.21 -3.25
C ALA A 2 -6.33 43.01 -2.56
N ILE A 3 -6.13 43.38 -1.30
CA ILE A 3 -7.08 44.18 -0.51
C ILE A 3 -7.38 45.52 -1.18
N ASN A 4 -6.37 46.19 -1.71
CA ASN A 4 -6.54 47.46 -2.44
C ASN A 4 -7.34 47.31 -3.74
N ARG A 5 -7.63 46.10 -4.18
CA ARG A 5 -8.49 45.79 -5.34
C ARG A 5 -9.87 45.26 -4.93
N ASN A 6 -10.28 45.43 -3.68
CA ASN A 6 -11.53 44.91 -3.11
C ASN A 6 -11.66 43.37 -3.22
N LEU A 7 -10.55 42.63 -3.14
CA LEU A 7 -10.55 41.18 -3.15
C LEU A 7 -10.48 40.63 -1.73
N ASN A 8 -11.25 39.60 -1.44
CA ASN A 8 -11.10 38.84 -0.21
C ASN A 8 -9.76 38.12 -0.18
N VAL A 9 -9.08 38.12 0.96
CA VAL A 9 -7.80 37.46 1.16
C VAL A 9 -7.97 36.35 2.20
N ILE A 10 -7.58 35.15 1.83
CA ILE A 10 -7.53 33.99 2.74
C ILE A 10 -6.07 33.75 3.11
N VAL A 11 -5.78 33.72 4.40
CA VAL A 11 -4.47 33.33 4.94
C VAL A 11 -4.59 31.93 5.53
N ASP A 12 -4.22 30.92 4.72
CA ASP A 12 -4.21 29.52 5.15
C ASP A 12 -2.84 29.17 5.74
N ALA A 13 -2.78 29.08 7.06
CA ALA A 13 -1.57 28.72 7.80
C ALA A 13 -1.93 28.23 9.22
N THR A 14 -0.94 27.65 9.91
CA THR A 14 -1.06 27.28 11.34
C THR A 14 -1.02 28.49 12.26
N ASN A 15 -1.87 29.48 12.05
CA ASN A 15 -1.90 30.77 12.75
C ASN A 15 -2.37 30.66 14.22
N LEU A 16 -1.77 29.75 14.99
CA LEU A 16 -2.12 29.54 16.41
C LEU A 16 -1.25 30.36 17.39
N ASN A 17 -0.17 30.95 16.87
CA ASN A 17 0.71 31.77 17.70
C ASN A 17 0.08 33.16 17.88
N GLN A 18 -0.10 33.60 19.13
CA GLN A 18 -0.72 34.87 19.47
C GLN A 18 -0.04 36.05 18.78
N LYS A 19 1.29 36.04 18.68
CA LYS A 19 2.03 37.10 17.99
C LYS A 19 1.65 37.21 16.50
N THR A 20 1.32 36.11 15.85
CA THR A 20 0.87 36.09 14.44
C THR A 20 -0.55 36.63 14.34
N ILE A 21 -1.44 36.23 15.25
CA ILE A 21 -2.82 36.73 15.33
C ILE A 21 -2.80 38.25 15.53
N ASP A 22 -2.03 38.76 16.48
CA ASP A 22 -1.90 40.17 16.79
C ASP A 22 -1.39 40.97 15.58
N LYS A 23 -0.40 40.45 14.86
CA LYS A 23 0.12 41.06 13.62
C LYS A 23 -0.95 41.14 12.53
N LEU A 24 -1.73 40.09 12.34
CA LEU A 24 -2.79 40.05 11.32
C LEU A 24 -3.91 41.01 11.71
N THR A 25 -4.30 41.06 12.98
CA THR A 25 -5.32 41.99 13.49
C THR A 25 -4.89 43.45 13.33
N LYS A 26 -3.63 43.77 13.69
CA LYS A 26 -3.06 45.09 13.51
C LYS A 26 -3.07 45.51 12.03
N LEU A 27 -2.63 44.61 11.15
CA LEU A 27 -2.63 44.87 9.70
C LEU A 27 -4.04 45.11 9.17
N ALA A 28 -5.03 44.34 9.60
CA ALA A 28 -6.45 44.55 9.20
C ALA A 28 -6.96 45.93 9.66
N THR A 29 -6.63 46.34 10.90
CA THR A 29 -6.97 47.65 11.43
C THR A 29 -6.32 48.77 10.60
N GLU A 30 -5.05 48.66 10.29
CA GLU A 30 -4.30 49.61 9.46
C GLU A 30 -4.91 49.73 8.05
N LEU A 31 -5.37 48.65 7.47
CA LEU A 31 -5.97 48.58 6.15
C LEU A 31 -7.49 48.88 6.15
N LYS A 32 -8.08 49.07 7.32
CA LYS A 32 -9.53 49.31 7.52
C LYS A 32 -10.39 48.23 6.85
N VAL A 33 -10.03 46.95 7.08
CA VAL A 33 -10.76 45.77 6.60
C VAL A 33 -11.15 44.88 7.77
N ASP A 34 -12.26 44.19 7.59
CA ASP A 34 -12.69 43.18 8.57
C ASP A 34 -11.80 41.95 8.50
N ILE A 35 -11.57 41.32 9.66
CA ILE A 35 -10.84 40.09 9.78
C ILE A 35 -11.67 39.04 10.53
N GLU A 36 -11.79 37.85 9.96
CA GLU A 36 -12.43 36.72 10.61
C GLU A 36 -11.39 35.62 10.81
N PHE A 37 -11.33 35.06 12.02
CA PHE A 37 -10.49 33.91 12.32
C PHE A 37 -11.34 32.63 12.39
N LYS A 38 -11.14 31.75 11.42
CA LYS A 38 -11.83 30.46 11.38
C LYS A 38 -10.89 29.36 11.91
N LYS A 39 -11.21 28.84 13.10
CA LYS A 39 -10.41 27.83 13.75
C LYS A 39 -10.94 26.44 13.42
N PHE A 40 -10.08 25.59 12.84
CA PHE A 40 -10.37 24.18 12.61
C PHE A 40 -9.72 23.35 13.71
N VAL A 41 -10.54 22.74 14.55
CA VAL A 41 -10.08 21.87 15.62
C VAL A 41 -10.26 20.42 15.16
N ILE A 42 -9.16 19.66 15.19
CA ILE A 42 -9.17 18.23 14.90
C ILE A 42 -8.48 17.48 16.05
N SER A 43 -8.82 16.21 16.26
CA SER A 43 -8.13 15.39 17.25
C SER A 43 -6.69 15.11 16.83
N PHE A 44 -5.84 14.77 17.80
CA PHE A 44 -4.46 14.35 17.50
C PHE A 44 -4.42 13.13 16.56
N ASN A 45 -5.28 12.15 16.82
CA ASN A 45 -5.36 10.94 16.02
C ASN A 45 -5.73 11.25 14.57
N GLU A 46 -6.66 12.17 14.34
CA GLU A 46 -7.04 12.62 13.00
C GLU A 46 -5.87 13.37 12.33
N ALA A 47 -5.18 14.26 13.07
CA ALA A 47 -4.02 14.97 12.55
C ALA A 47 -2.90 14.00 12.18
N TYR A 48 -2.61 13.02 13.05
CA TYR A 48 -1.62 11.99 12.80
C TYR A 48 -1.99 11.12 11.58
N TRP A 49 -3.25 10.66 11.51
CA TRP A 49 -3.72 9.86 10.39
C TRP A 49 -3.62 10.61 9.05
N ARG A 50 -3.99 11.90 9.02
CA ARG A 50 -3.83 12.75 7.83
C ARG A 50 -2.36 12.92 7.46
N ASP A 51 -1.47 13.09 8.43
CA ASP A 51 -0.03 13.23 8.21
C ASP A 51 0.57 11.97 7.61
N THR A 52 0.15 10.77 8.04
CA THR A 52 0.64 9.50 7.48
C THR A 52 0.31 9.32 6.00
N LYS A 53 -0.72 10.02 5.50
CA LYS A 53 -1.15 9.97 4.10
C LYS A 53 -0.54 11.06 3.21
N ARG A 54 0.20 12.01 3.78
CA ARG A 54 0.85 13.07 3.01
C ARG A 54 2.14 12.57 2.37
N THR A 55 2.43 13.06 1.17
CA THR A 55 3.73 12.84 0.51
C THR A 55 4.88 13.41 1.35
N ARG A 56 4.70 14.62 1.94
CA ARG A 56 5.64 15.24 2.86
C ARG A 56 5.08 15.17 4.28
N LYS A 57 5.54 14.21 5.06
CA LYS A 57 5.12 13.98 6.43
C LYS A 57 5.81 14.96 7.39
N VAL A 58 5.07 15.42 8.38
CA VAL A 58 5.58 16.24 9.49
C VAL A 58 6.15 15.36 10.59
N GLY A 59 5.51 14.24 10.84
CA GLY A 59 5.94 13.21 11.78
C GLY A 59 5.40 13.36 13.20
N LEU A 60 5.29 12.23 13.88
CA LEU A 60 4.66 12.10 15.21
C LEU A 60 5.26 13.03 16.28
N ALA A 61 6.60 13.15 16.32
CA ALA A 61 7.28 13.98 17.31
C ALA A 61 6.94 15.47 17.19
N VAL A 62 6.82 15.97 15.95
CA VAL A 62 6.45 17.36 15.68
C VAL A 62 4.98 17.60 16.01
N LEU A 63 4.09 16.67 15.64
CA LEU A 63 2.68 16.74 15.97
C LEU A 63 2.46 16.74 17.50
N ARG A 64 3.13 15.86 18.25
CA ARG A 64 3.07 15.84 19.72
C ARG A 64 3.51 17.17 20.33
N ARG A 65 4.67 17.70 19.89
CA ARG A 65 5.14 19.02 20.37
C ARG A 65 4.13 20.13 20.06
N PHE A 66 3.54 20.12 18.87
CA PHE A 66 2.55 21.10 18.45
C PHE A 66 1.27 21.03 19.33
N PHE A 67 0.71 19.85 19.51
CA PHE A 67 -0.47 19.65 20.35
C PHE A 67 -0.21 20.02 21.81
N ASN A 68 0.90 19.61 22.40
CA ASN A 68 1.28 19.98 23.76
C ASN A 68 1.43 21.49 23.95
N THR A 69 1.84 22.22 22.89
CA THR A 69 2.02 23.66 22.96
C THR A 69 0.71 24.42 22.83
N TYR A 70 -0.19 24.00 21.94
CA TYR A 70 -1.37 24.79 21.57
C TYR A 70 -2.69 24.18 22.04
N PHE A 71 -2.71 22.92 22.44
CA PHE A 71 -3.88 22.16 22.87
C PHE A 71 -3.53 21.21 24.03
N PRO A 72 -3.01 21.73 25.18
CA PRO A 72 -2.50 20.89 26.27
C PRO A 72 -3.58 19.97 26.86
N ASP A 73 -4.82 20.43 26.89
CA ASP A 73 -5.94 19.63 27.42
C ASP A 73 -6.33 18.46 26.52
N MET A 74 -6.09 18.58 25.23
CA MET A 74 -6.32 17.51 24.25
C MET A 74 -5.18 16.47 24.24
N SER A 75 -3.99 16.81 24.71
CA SER A 75 -2.84 15.89 24.72
C SER A 75 -2.97 14.76 25.75
N GLN A 76 -3.76 14.96 26.81
CA GLN A 76 -3.99 13.94 27.84
C GLN A 76 -4.96 12.83 27.41
N GLU A 77 -5.91 13.11 26.55
CA GLU A 77 -6.80 12.10 25.96
C GLU A 77 -6.08 11.15 24.99
N ILE A 78 -4.97 11.57 24.42
CA ILE A 78 -4.22 10.83 23.41
C ILE A 78 -3.60 9.54 23.96
N VAL A 79 -3.13 9.54 25.20
CA VAL A 79 -2.47 8.38 25.82
C VAL A 79 -3.44 7.21 26.01
N ASN A 80 -4.72 7.50 26.15
CA ASN A 80 -5.76 6.49 26.34
C ASN A 80 -6.36 5.97 25.03
N GLN A 81 -6.29 6.76 23.95
CA GLN A 81 -6.84 6.37 22.64
C GLN A 81 -5.85 5.63 21.72
N GLU A 82 -4.55 5.66 22.02
CA GLU A 82 -3.58 4.80 21.29
C GLU A 82 -3.86 3.30 21.46
N LYS A 83 -4.73 2.92 22.43
CA LYS A 83 -5.15 1.53 22.67
C LYS A 83 -6.44 1.10 21.98
N GLU A 84 -7.18 2.06 21.42
CA GLU A 84 -8.45 1.78 20.75
C GLU A 84 -8.54 2.49 19.39
N SER A 85 -7.64 2.14 18.46
CA SER A 85 -8.09 2.15 17.06
C SER A 85 -9.13 1.05 16.97
N PRO A 86 -10.39 1.34 16.62
CA PRO A 86 -11.31 0.26 16.27
C PRO A 86 -10.58 -0.53 15.19
N ALA A 87 -10.35 -1.80 15.47
CA ALA A 87 -9.82 -2.71 14.47
C ALA A 87 -10.70 -2.49 13.25
N LYS A 88 -10.13 -1.91 12.16
CA LYS A 88 -10.88 -1.83 10.90
C LYS A 88 -11.41 -3.22 10.69
N GLU A 89 -12.73 -3.38 10.67
CA GLU A 89 -13.33 -4.66 10.36
C GLU A 89 -12.59 -5.20 9.13
N ARG A 90 -11.92 -6.34 9.32
CA ARG A 90 -11.26 -6.99 8.21
C ARG A 90 -12.35 -7.39 7.25
N PHE A 91 -12.41 -6.75 6.11
CA PHE A 91 -13.18 -7.30 5.03
C PHE A 91 -12.53 -8.63 4.62
N ILE A 92 -13.24 -9.72 4.91
CA ILE A 92 -12.81 -11.07 4.50
C ILE A 92 -13.76 -11.48 3.38
N LEU A 93 -13.19 -11.79 2.22
CA LEU A 93 -13.96 -12.28 1.09
C LEU A 93 -14.62 -13.60 1.47
N LYS A 94 -15.96 -13.66 1.35
CA LYS A 94 -16.68 -14.92 1.45
C LYS A 94 -16.46 -15.70 0.16
N GLN A 95 -15.74 -16.79 0.25
CA GLN A 95 -15.43 -17.68 -0.87
C GLN A 95 -16.30 -18.94 -0.81
N ASP A 96 -16.41 -19.64 -1.92
CA ASP A 96 -17.03 -20.96 -1.98
C ASP A 96 -16.00 -22.02 -1.55
N GLU A 97 -16.20 -22.57 -0.34
CA GLU A 97 -15.29 -23.57 0.25
C GLU A 97 -15.40 -24.94 -0.42
N THR A 98 -16.37 -25.16 -1.32
CA THR A 98 -16.49 -26.40 -2.10
C THR A 98 -15.53 -26.44 -3.28
N LEU A 99 -14.97 -25.30 -3.68
CA LEU A 99 -14.00 -25.22 -4.75
C LEU A 99 -12.62 -25.73 -4.31
N PRO A 100 -11.78 -26.20 -5.25
CA PRO A 100 -10.42 -26.58 -4.94
C PRO A 100 -9.66 -25.46 -4.24
N HIS A 101 -8.97 -25.77 -3.15
CA HIS A 101 -8.21 -24.80 -2.39
C HIS A 101 -6.91 -24.44 -3.09
N ALA A 102 -6.57 -23.15 -3.11
CA ALA A 102 -5.36 -22.65 -3.79
C ALA A 102 -4.56 -21.67 -2.94
N ILE A 103 -3.28 -21.55 -3.28
CA ILE A 103 -2.34 -20.52 -2.81
C ILE A 103 -1.89 -19.71 -4.02
N ILE A 104 -1.99 -18.39 -3.93
CA ILE A 104 -1.44 -17.47 -4.94
C ILE A 104 -0.06 -17.02 -4.51
N CYS A 105 0.92 -17.05 -5.42
CA CYS A 105 2.27 -16.55 -5.18
C CYS A 105 2.70 -15.58 -6.28
N ASP A 106 3.27 -14.45 -5.90
CA ASP A 106 4.06 -13.61 -6.79
C ASP A 106 5.47 -14.17 -6.99
N ILE A 107 6.24 -13.63 -7.93
CA ILE A 107 7.60 -14.08 -8.22
C ILE A 107 8.65 -13.09 -7.72
N ASP A 108 8.70 -11.88 -8.29
CA ASP A 108 9.79 -10.92 -8.05
C ASP A 108 9.68 -10.29 -6.66
N GLY A 109 10.71 -10.48 -5.83
CA GLY A 109 10.72 -10.10 -4.41
C GLY A 109 10.02 -11.09 -3.48
N THR A 110 9.25 -12.03 -4.02
CA THR A 110 8.50 -13.05 -3.28
C THR A 110 9.19 -14.41 -3.36
N LEU A 111 9.08 -15.11 -4.48
CA LEU A 111 9.75 -16.40 -4.70
C LEU A 111 11.19 -16.21 -5.16
N SER A 112 11.47 -15.19 -5.98
CA SER A 112 12.78 -14.90 -6.54
C SER A 112 13.32 -13.55 -6.09
N LEU A 113 14.65 -13.49 -5.93
CA LEU A 113 15.39 -12.26 -5.62
C LEU A 113 16.26 -11.91 -6.83
N MET A 114 16.09 -10.73 -7.39
CA MET A 114 16.87 -10.28 -8.55
C MET A 114 18.37 -10.33 -8.28
N ASN A 115 19.11 -10.97 -9.19
CA ASN A 115 20.57 -11.15 -9.09
C ASN A 115 21.30 -10.26 -10.10
N GLY A 116 21.44 -8.97 -9.78
CA GLY A 116 22.24 -8.03 -10.58
C GLY A 116 21.70 -7.75 -11.98
N ARG A 117 20.46 -8.15 -12.30
CA ARG A 117 19.76 -7.77 -13.53
C ARG A 117 18.85 -6.56 -13.29
N GLY A 118 18.53 -5.84 -14.35
CA GLY A 118 17.46 -4.86 -14.33
C GLY A 118 16.06 -5.52 -14.36
N PRO A 119 15.01 -4.80 -13.95
CA PRO A 119 13.66 -5.36 -13.86
C PRO A 119 13.08 -5.82 -15.21
N PHE A 120 13.55 -5.27 -16.32
CA PHE A 120 13.09 -5.58 -17.68
C PHE A 120 14.04 -6.48 -18.47
N GLU A 121 15.15 -6.95 -17.88
CA GLU A 121 16.08 -7.88 -18.51
C GLU A 121 15.53 -9.32 -18.41
N TYR A 122 14.42 -9.57 -19.08
CA TYR A 122 13.67 -10.83 -18.99
C TYR A 122 14.46 -12.07 -19.45
N HIS A 123 15.44 -11.90 -20.33
CA HIS A 123 16.31 -13.00 -20.77
C HIS A 123 17.22 -13.53 -19.66
N ARG A 124 17.37 -12.77 -18.53
CA ARG A 124 18.21 -13.13 -17.39
C ARG A 124 17.42 -13.58 -16.15
N VAL A 125 16.09 -13.62 -16.21
CA VAL A 125 15.28 -13.98 -15.01
C VAL A 125 15.59 -15.39 -14.49
N ASN A 126 16.13 -16.28 -15.34
CA ASN A 126 16.60 -17.61 -14.92
C ASN A 126 17.85 -17.56 -14.00
N GLU A 127 18.54 -16.43 -13.90
CA GLU A 127 19.71 -16.20 -13.03
C GLU A 127 19.32 -15.72 -11.62
N ASP A 128 18.05 -15.37 -11.38
CA ASP A 128 17.58 -14.87 -10.11
C ASP A 128 17.79 -15.91 -9.00
N LEU A 129 18.11 -15.42 -7.80
CA LEU A 129 18.29 -16.27 -6.62
C LEU A 129 16.94 -16.68 -6.03
N PRO A 130 16.80 -17.92 -5.52
CA PRO A 130 15.60 -18.32 -4.81
C PRO A 130 15.51 -17.67 -3.43
N ASN A 131 14.32 -17.21 -3.06
CA ASN A 131 13.98 -16.87 -1.68
C ASN A 131 13.65 -18.20 -0.94
N ASN A 132 14.69 -18.90 -0.51
CA ASN A 132 14.54 -20.26 0.03
C ASN A 132 13.47 -20.40 1.11
N PRO A 133 13.35 -19.50 2.13
CA PRO A 133 12.30 -19.64 3.14
C PRO A 133 10.88 -19.64 2.55
N VAL A 134 10.62 -18.82 1.52
CA VAL A 134 9.31 -18.77 0.85
C VAL A 134 9.11 -19.96 -0.09
N ILE A 135 10.15 -20.35 -0.83
CA ILE A 135 10.15 -21.55 -1.69
C ILE A 135 9.82 -22.81 -0.87
N ASP A 136 10.50 -23.00 0.27
CA ASP A 136 10.29 -24.18 1.13
C ASP A 136 8.86 -24.22 1.67
N LEU A 137 8.32 -23.04 2.06
CA LEU A 137 6.95 -22.93 2.52
C LEU A 137 5.95 -23.27 1.39
N VAL A 138 6.12 -22.69 0.20
CA VAL A 138 5.25 -22.94 -0.97
C VAL A 138 5.33 -24.41 -1.40
N ASN A 139 6.52 -24.99 -1.43
CA ASN A 139 6.71 -26.42 -1.71
C ASN A 139 6.02 -27.34 -0.67
N SER A 140 5.99 -26.92 0.58
CA SER A 140 5.25 -27.64 1.62
C SER A 140 3.73 -27.52 1.43
N LEU A 141 3.25 -26.33 1.10
CA LEU A 141 1.83 -26.04 0.84
C LEU A 141 1.32 -26.71 -0.43
N SER A 142 2.16 -26.91 -1.45
CA SER A 142 1.77 -27.56 -2.72
C SER A 142 1.26 -29.00 -2.55
N LYS A 143 1.52 -29.63 -1.40
CA LYS A 143 0.99 -30.95 -1.08
C LYS A 143 -0.51 -30.95 -0.77
N MET A 144 -1.07 -29.79 -0.44
CA MET A 144 -2.49 -29.64 -0.01
C MET A 144 -3.26 -28.62 -0.85
N TYR A 145 -2.57 -27.73 -1.54
CA TYR A 145 -3.16 -26.62 -2.25
C TYR A 145 -2.67 -26.57 -3.70
N GLN A 146 -3.56 -26.19 -4.61
CA GLN A 146 -3.15 -25.79 -5.96
C GLN A 146 -2.28 -24.54 -5.87
N ILE A 147 -1.08 -24.57 -6.42
CA ILE A 147 -0.23 -23.39 -6.51
C ILE A 147 -0.58 -22.61 -7.76
N ILE A 148 -0.82 -21.31 -7.60
CA ILE A 148 -1.15 -20.37 -8.67
C ILE A 148 -0.12 -19.25 -8.63
N ILE A 149 0.70 -19.16 -9.67
CA ILE A 149 1.69 -18.09 -9.84
C ILE A 149 1.05 -16.94 -10.60
N VAL A 150 1.08 -15.73 -10.01
CA VAL A 150 0.54 -14.50 -10.61
C VAL A 150 1.62 -13.42 -10.56
N THR A 151 2.16 -13.03 -11.71
CA THR A 151 3.30 -12.11 -11.78
C THR A 151 3.06 -10.90 -12.65
N GLY A 152 3.72 -9.78 -12.31
CA GLY A 152 3.78 -8.57 -13.12
C GLY A 152 4.73 -8.67 -14.32
N ARG A 153 5.48 -9.77 -14.51
CA ARG A 153 6.32 -9.98 -15.69
C ARG A 153 5.48 -10.03 -16.95
N GLU A 154 5.96 -9.40 -18.03
CA GLU A 154 5.26 -9.44 -19.32
C GLU A 154 5.30 -10.84 -19.97
N ASP A 155 4.17 -11.24 -20.54
CA ASP A 155 3.99 -12.52 -21.22
C ASP A 155 4.59 -12.47 -22.65
N THR A 156 5.89 -12.27 -22.72
CA THR A 156 6.66 -12.46 -23.94
C THR A 156 7.21 -13.89 -24.00
N GLU A 157 7.47 -14.40 -25.20
CA GLU A 157 8.00 -15.77 -25.35
C GLU A 157 9.28 -16.01 -24.53
N VAL A 158 10.21 -15.06 -24.57
CA VAL A 158 11.48 -15.13 -23.85
C VAL A 158 11.24 -15.09 -22.33
N CYS A 159 10.45 -14.14 -21.83
CA CYS A 159 10.18 -13.99 -20.41
C CYS A 159 9.46 -15.22 -19.85
N ARG A 160 8.42 -15.69 -20.52
CA ARG A 160 7.69 -16.90 -20.12
C ARG A 160 8.59 -18.12 -20.04
N LYS A 161 9.39 -18.35 -21.09
CA LYS A 161 10.31 -19.50 -21.17
C LYS A 161 11.34 -19.48 -20.04
N GLU A 162 12.02 -18.36 -19.82
CA GLU A 162 13.06 -18.28 -18.80
C GLU A 162 12.46 -18.31 -17.39
N THR A 163 11.27 -17.72 -17.20
CA THR A 163 10.54 -17.80 -15.92
C THR A 163 10.11 -19.25 -15.62
N LEU A 164 9.57 -19.96 -16.58
CA LEU A 164 9.20 -21.38 -16.40
C LEU A 164 10.40 -22.26 -16.09
N LYS A 165 11.56 -22.04 -16.73
CA LYS A 165 12.79 -22.75 -16.38
C LYS A 165 13.17 -22.52 -14.91
N TRP A 166 13.04 -21.28 -14.43
CA TRP A 166 13.34 -20.93 -13.05
C TRP A 166 12.34 -21.60 -12.09
N LEU A 167 11.03 -21.48 -12.34
CA LEU A 167 9.98 -22.09 -11.51
C LEU A 167 10.16 -23.62 -11.43
N ASN A 168 10.36 -24.30 -12.55
CA ASN A 168 10.57 -25.76 -12.59
C ASN A 168 11.86 -26.21 -11.90
N ARG A 169 12.82 -25.33 -11.68
CA ARG A 169 14.04 -25.65 -10.93
C ARG A 169 13.80 -25.64 -9.42
N TYR A 170 12.95 -24.78 -8.92
CA TYR A 170 12.81 -24.52 -7.48
C TYR A 170 11.48 -24.99 -6.90
N LEU A 171 10.40 -25.06 -7.68
CA LEU A 171 9.15 -25.63 -7.22
C LEU A 171 9.12 -27.15 -7.42
N THR A 172 8.67 -27.86 -6.38
CA THR A 172 8.55 -29.32 -6.43
C THR A 172 7.25 -29.81 -7.06
N CYS A 173 6.21 -28.94 -7.16
CA CYS A 173 4.98 -29.23 -7.88
C CYS A 173 5.15 -28.90 -9.37
N SER A 174 4.71 -29.80 -10.23
CA SER A 174 4.78 -29.63 -11.69
C SER A 174 3.49 -29.09 -12.31
N ASP A 175 2.43 -29.06 -11.55
CA ASP A 175 1.05 -28.73 -11.96
C ASP A 175 0.58 -27.34 -11.51
N PHE A 176 1.51 -26.44 -11.20
CA PHE A 176 1.17 -25.06 -10.86
C PHE A 176 0.54 -24.33 -12.05
N LEU A 177 -0.43 -23.46 -11.78
CA LEU A 177 -0.97 -22.55 -12.77
C LEU A 177 -0.10 -21.30 -12.86
N PHE A 178 0.02 -20.73 -14.06
CA PHE A 178 0.94 -19.62 -14.29
C PHE A 178 0.31 -18.51 -15.16
N TYR A 179 0.07 -17.35 -14.52
CA TYR A 179 -0.52 -16.17 -15.13
C TYR A 179 0.46 -15.00 -15.10
N MET A 180 0.62 -14.35 -16.24
CA MET A 180 1.53 -13.24 -16.48
C MET A 180 0.75 -12.00 -16.94
N ARG A 181 1.36 -10.83 -16.79
CA ARG A 181 0.90 -9.59 -17.40
C ARG A 181 0.89 -9.74 -18.93
N LYS A 182 -0.16 -9.28 -19.59
CA LYS A 182 -0.19 -9.22 -21.07
C LYS A 182 0.96 -8.36 -21.60
N GLU A 183 1.55 -8.76 -22.73
CA GLU A 183 2.58 -7.97 -23.39
C GLU A 183 2.08 -6.54 -23.67
N LYS A 184 2.93 -5.54 -23.43
CA LYS A 184 2.62 -4.10 -23.59
C LYS A 184 1.50 -3.56 -22.69
N ASP A 185 1.19 -4.22 -21.60
CA ASP A 185 0.29 -3.68 -20.58
C ASP A 185 1.10 -2.93 -19.51
N TYR A 186 1.16 -1.61 -19.59
CA TYR A 186 1.92 -0.75 -18.70
C TYR A 186 1.13 -0.24 -17.50
N ARG A 187 -0.06 -0.80 -17.23
CA ARG A 187 -0.88 -0.43 -16.08
C ARG A 187 -0.24 -0.91 -14.78
N LYS A 188 -0.71 -0.37 -13.65
CA LYS A 188 -0.23 -0.77 -12.32
C LYS A 188 -0.44 -2.26 -12.05
N ASP A 189 0.51 -2.91 -11.39
CA ASP A 189 0.45 -4.32 -11.01
C ASP A 189 -0.83 -4.71 -10.28
N ALA A 190 -1.28 -3.87 -9.34
CA ALA A 190 -2.51 -4.11 -8.60
C ALA A 190 -3.75 -4.24 -9.50
N ILE A 191 -3.80 -3.48 -10.61
CA ILE A 191 -4.90 -3.58 -11.60
C ILE A 191 -4.81 -4.90 -12.35
N VAL A 192 -3.62 -5.21 -12.89
CA VAL A 192 -3.38 -6.42 -13.69
C VAL A 192 -3.64 -7.68 -12.87
N LYS A 193 -3.10 -7.77 -11.67
CA LYS A 193 -3.30 -8.92 -10.78
C LYS A 193 -4.75 -9.05 -10.32
N THR A 194 -5.48 -7.94 -10.13
CA THR A 194 -6.92 -7.97 -9.85
C THR A 194 -7.73 -8.54 -11.02
N GLU A 195 -7.39 -8.16 -12.26
CA GLU A 195 -8.04 -8.71 -13.46
C GLU A 195 -7.75 -10.20 -13.62
N ILE A 196 -6.49 -10.63 -13.47
CA ILE A 196 -6.11 -12.05 -13.50
C ILE A 196 -6.90 -12.85 -12.46
N TYR A 197 -7.02 -12.34 -11.24
CA TYR A 197 -7.81 -12.99 -10.19
C TYR A 197 -9.28 -13.15 -10.60
N ASN A 198 -9.91 -12.08 -11.07
CA ASN A 198 -11.34 -12.10 -11.43
C ASN A 198 -11.62 -13.02 -12.64
N GLU A 199 -10.72 -13.06 -13.63
CA GLU A 199 -10.92 -13.81 -14.88
C GLU A 199 -10.59 -15.31 -14.73
N HIS A 200 -9.58 -15.62 -13.94
CA HIS A 200 -9.01 -16.97 -13.94
C HIS A 200 -9.12 -17.73 -12.63
N ILE A 201 -9.31 -17.05 -11.48
CA ILE A 201 -9.16 -17.67 -10.16
C ILE A 201 -10.45 -17.62 -9.33
N LYS A 202 -11.10 -16.47 -9.23
CA LYS A 202 -12.20 -16.16 -8.30
C LYS A 202 -13.31 -17.23 -8.24
N ASP A 203 -13.77 -17.72 -9.39
CA ASP A 203 -14.91 -18.65 -9.48
C ASP A 203 -14.47 -20.11 -9.70
N LYS A 204 -13.17 -20.39 -9.58
CA LYS A 204 -12.57 -21.71 -9.79
C LYS A 204 -11.82 -22.24 -8.58
N TYR A 205 -11.41 -21.36 -7.67
CA TYR A 205 -10.61 -21.74 -6.51
C TYR A 205 -11.03 -20.97 -5.26
N CYS A 206 -11.00 -21.67 -4.12
CA CYS A 206 -11.03 -21.07 -2.80
C CYS A 206 -9.59 -20.70 -2.39
N VAL A 207 -9.27 -19.41 -2.41
CA VAL A 207 -7.90 -18.95 -2.14
C VAL A 207 -7.65 -18.89 -0.63
N ALA A 208 -6.85 -19.81 -0.12
CA ALA A 208 -6.52 -19.91 1.30
C ALA A 208 -5.53 -18.80 1.75
N ALA A 209 -4.55 -18.46 0.91
CA ALA A 209 -3.60 -17.37 1.18
C ALA A 209 -2.95 -16.87 -0.10
N VAL A 210 -2.40 -15.65 -0.02
CA VAL A 210 -1.58 -15.03 -1.05
C VAL A 210 -0.21 -14.70 -0.44
N PHE A 211 0.86 -14.85 -1.23
CA PHE A 211 2.22 -14.39 -0.91
C PHE A 211 2.64 -13.34 -1.94
N ASP A 212 2.97 -12.15 -1.47
CA ASP A 212 3.42 -11.02 -2.31
C ASP A 212 4.29 -10.10 -1.45
N ASP A 213 5.17 -9.30 -2.02
CA ASP A 213 6.09 -8.42 -1.29
C ASP A 213 5.73 -6.93 -1.42
N ARG A 214 5.19 -6.51 -2.57
CA ARG A 214 5.01 -5.10 -2.91
C ARG A 214 3.83 -4.48 -2.19
N ASP A 215 4.07 -3.43 -1.37
CA ASP A 215 3.06 -2.70 -0.57
C ASP A 215 1.80 -2.33 -1.37
N GLN A 216 1.98 -1.81 -2.59
CA GLN A 216 0.87 -1.40 -3.44
C GLN A 216 -0.01 -2.60 -3.85
N VAL A 217 0.60 -3.72 -4.24
CA VAL A 217 -0.15 -4.92 -4.67
C VAL A 217 -0.84 -5.57 -3.48
N VAL A 218 -0.15 -5.69 -2.36
CA VAL A 218 -0.70 -6.24 -1.12
C VAL A 218 -1.94 -5.47 -0.67
N ASN A 219 -1.89 -4.14 -0.68
CA ASN A 219 -2.97 -3.30 -0.14
C ASN A 219 -4.05 -2.97 -1.17
N ASP A 220 -3.66 -2.65 -2.42
CA ASP A 220 -4.59 -2.18 -3.46
C ASP A 220 -5.20 -3.30 -4.30
N CYS A 221 -4.64 -4.54 -4.23
CA CYS A 221 -5.18 -5.73 -4.85
C CYS A 221 -5.66 -6.74 -3.78
N TRP A 222 -4.78 -7.52 -3.20
CA TRP A 222 -5.13 -8.72 -2.45
C TRP A 222 -5.97 -8.44 -1.19
N ARG A 223 -5.52 -7.52 -0.33
CA ARG A 223 -6.27 -7.12 0.88
C ARG A 223 -7.54 -6.37 0.56
N LYS A 224 -7.56 -5.60 -0.53
CA LYS A 224 -8.77 -4.92 -0.99
C LYS A 224 -9.81 -5.90 -1.51
N LEU A 225 -9.40 -7.01 -2.11
CA LEU A 225 -10.27 -8.13 -2.48
C LEU A 225 -10.75 -8.94 -1.26
N GLY A 226 -10.21 -8.69 -0.07
CA GLY A 226 -10.54 -9.42 1.16
C GLY A 226 -9.81 -10.75 1.29
N LEU A 227 -8.75 -10.99 0.53
CA LEU A 227 -7.91 -12.19 0.62
C LEU A 227 -6.88 -12.06 1.74
N LEU A 228 -6.56 -13.17 2.40
CA LEU A 228 -5.45 -13.26 3.35
C LEU A 228 -4.13 -13.13 2.57
N CYS A 229 -3.46 -11.99 2.68
CA CYS A 229 -2.17 -11.77 2.04
C CYS A 229 -1.04 -11.70 3.06
N ASN A 230 -0.11 -12.64 2.95
CA ASN A 230 1.15 -12.70 3.68
C ASN A 230 2.18 -11.87 2.89
N GLN A 231 2.49 -10.71 3.41
CA GLN A 231 3.51 -9.85 2.83
C GLN A 231 4.89 -10.36 3.27
N VAL A 232 5.66 -10.91 2.33
CA VAL A 232 6.95 -11.57 2.64
C VAL A 232 8.10 -10.59 2.79
N TRP A 233 7.97 -9.40 2.25
CA TRP A 233 8.90 -8.28 2.41
C TRP A 233 8.13 -6.97 2.42
N LYS A 234 8.78 -5.86 2.75
CA LYS A 234 8.16 -4.53 2.76
C LYS A 234 8.89 -3.61 1.79
N GLY A 235 8.19 -3.13 0.77
CA GLY A 235 8.70 -2.13 -0.15
C GLY A 235 7.73 -1.79 -1.27
N ASP A 236 7.90 -0.58 -1.81
CA ASP A 236 7.33 -0.12 -3.07
C ASP A 236 8.52 0.28 -3.95
N PHE A 237 8.90 -0.58 -4.89
CA PHE A 237 9.98 -0.35 -5.86
C PHE A 237 9.50 -0.54 -7.28
#